data_58478bfca13038a912bd7ae12e111286
#
_entry.id   58478bfca13038a912bd7ae12e111286
#
_cell.length_a   1.000
_cell.length_b   1.000
_cell.length_c   1.000
_cell.angle_alpha   90.00
_cell.angle_beta   90.00
_cell.angle_gamma   90.00
#
_symmetry.space_group_name_H-M   'P 1'
#
loop_
_entity.id
_entity.type
_entity.pdbx_description
1 polymer ?
#
loop_
_entity_poly.entity_id
_entity_poly.type
_entity_poly.pdbx_seq_one_letter_code
_entity_poly.pdbx_strand_id
1 'polypeptide(L)'
;DRVKDLVVKTLFKLRKYNYGLFMIGHTKLKAKRDKLEEVEYEQLTSNLSADYYNTLKDKVNVVATAYVKRNFNNTKTEKDQYTKKDKTVGELISEQRVIVFRDDEFAIDCKSHFPDIVESCEFSSNAFITAITDAIKSQLAKQHNVTISDEQLKEIQQEQIKERDEIVEEMIQEEIKAEKAEELTSKREEMLETIRKNQKLIEKSKLDEIREILKMVGKPLTELDDETLATVYDLAKL
;
A
#
# COMPACT_ATOMS: atom_id res chain seq x y z
N ASP A 1 15.00 -6.77 -1.75
CA ASP A 1 14.18 -7.93 -2.09
C ASP A 1 13.07 -7.49 -3.05
N ARG A 2 13.21 -7.86 -4.34
CA ARG A 2 12.39 -7.36 -5.46
C ARG A 2 10.87 -7.57 -5.25
N VAL A 3 10.48 -8.69 -4.65
CA VAL A 3 9.07 -9.01 -4.38
C VAL A 3 8.49 -8.08 -3.32
N LYS A 4 9.24 -7.83 -2.26
CA LYS A 4 8.86 -6.90 -1.19
C LYS A 4 8.64 -5.49 -1.75
N ASP A 5 9.59 -5.01 -2.54
CA ASP A 5 9.50 -3.67 -3.15
C ASP A 5 8.30 -3.55 -4.08
N LEU A 6 8.00 -4.61 -4.84
CA LEU A 6 6.84 -4.65 -5.72
C LEU A 6 5.53 -4.58 -4.94
N VAL A 7 5.38 -5.41 -3.89
CA VAL A 7 4.17 -5.41 -3.04
C VAL A 7 3.96 -4.06 -2.38
N VAL A 8 5.02 -3.49 -1.79
CA VAL A 8 4.95 -2.18 -1.14
C VAL A 8 4.59 -1.08 -2.14
N LYS A 9 5.24 -1.06 -3.31
CA LYS A 9 4.92 -0.09 -4.37
C LYS A 9 3.48 -0.20 -4.85
N THR A 10 2.96 -1.42 -5.04
CA THR A 10 1.58 -1.64 -5.47
C THR A 10 0.58 -1.16 -4.43
N LEU A 11 0.79 -1.47 -3.15
CA LEU A 11 -0.07 -0.99 -2.06
C LEU A 11 -0.08 0.55 -1.98
N PHE A 12 1.09 1.18 -2.15
CA PHE A 12 1.16 2.65 -2.10
C PHE A 12 0.68 3.32 -3.39
N LYS A 13 0.61 2.61 -4.51
CA LYS A 13 -0.09 3.10 -5.71
C LYS A 13 -1.58 3.32 -5.41
N LEU A 14 -2.24 2.40 -4.71
CA LEU A 14 -3.62 2.57 -4.25
C LEU A 14 -3.82 3.84 -3.41
N ARG A 15 -2.85 4.17 -2.55
CA ARG A 15 -2.89 5.41 -1.76
C ARG A 15 -2.77 6.67 -2.62
N LYS A 16 -2.04 6.64 -3.74
CA LYS A 16 -1.99 7.77 -4.69
C LYS A 16 -3.35 8.06 -5.29
N TYR A 17 -4.16 7.01 -5.50
CA TYR A 17 -5.55 7.13 -5.94
C TYR A 17 -6.52 7.47 -4.79
N ASN A 18 -6.01 7.97 -3.67
CA ASN A 18 -6.78 8.38 -2.50
C ASN A 18 -7.66 7.28 -1.89
N TYR A 19 -7.31 6.00 -2.08
CA TYR A 19 -7.96 4.90 -1.39
C TYR A 19 -7.43 4.72 0.02
N GLY A 20 -8.34 4.43 0.96
CA GLY A 20 -7.97 3.96 2.30
C GLY A 20 -7.39 2.55 2.23
N LEU A 21 -6.34 2.29 3.01
CA LEU A 21 -5.74 0.97 3.11
C LEU A 21 -5.97 0.40 4.51
N PHE A 22 -6.65 -0.74 4.58
CA PHE A 22 -6.86 -1.48 5.81
C PHE A 22 -6.24 -2.88 5.69
N MET A 23 -5.28 -3.19 6.57
CA MET A 23 -4.56 -4.46 6.56
C MET A 23 -4.76 -5.21 7.86
N ILE A 24 -5.08 -6.48 7.77
CA ILE A 24 -5.21 -7.39 8.91
C ILE A 24 -4.05 -8.38 8.88
N GLY A 25 -3.38 -8.52 10.01
CA GLY A 25 -2.26 -9.46 10.18
C GLY A 25 -2.32 -10.17 11.52
N HIS A 26 -1.49 -11.22 11.66
CA HIS A 26 -1.33 -11.92 12.91
C HIS A 26 -0.26 -11.25 13.78
N THR A 27 -0.42 -11.39 15.09
CA THR A 27 0.56 -10.96 16.08
C THR A 27 1.32 -12.15 16.66
N LYS A 28 2.52 -11.89 17.17
CA LYS A 28 3.30 -12.81 17.98
C LYS A 28 4.15 -12.05 19.01
N LEU A 29 4.51 -12.70 20.09
CA LEU A 29 5.52 -12.22 21.01
C LEU A 29 6.90 -12.33 20.34
N LYS A 30 7.67 -11.27 20.41
CA LYS A 30 9.06 -11.20 19.95
C LYS A 30 9.93 -10.63 21.05
N ALA A 31 11.04 -11.29 21.33
CA ALA A 31 12.09 -10.72 22.17
C ALA A 31 12.68 -9.49 21.48
N LYS A 32 12.80 -8.41 22.22
CA LYS A 32 13.43 -7.15 21.84
C LYS A 32 14.52 -6.84 22.83
N ARG A 33 15.57 -6.17 22.39
CA ARG A 33 16.63 -5.69 23.28
C ARG A 33 16.65 -4.17 23.20
N ASP A 34 16.49 -3.55 24.37
CA ASP A 34 16.79 -2.13 24.51
C ASP A 34 18.30 -1.95 24.43
N LYS A 35 18.76 -1.08 23.54
CA LYS A 35 20.19 -0.85 23.31
C LYS A 35 20.81 0.11 24.32
N LEU A 36 19.98 0.93 24.97
CA LEU A 36 20.42 1.91 25.94
C LEU A 36 20.57 1.26 27.33
N GLU A 37 19.54 0.53 27.74
CA GLU A 37 19.48 -0.12 29.06
C GLU A 37 20.06 -1.55 29.05
N GLU A 38 20.39 -2.09 27.87
CA GLU A 38 20.86 -3.46 27.64
C GLU A 38 19.91 -4.55 28.16
N VAL A 39 18.62 -4.25 28.32
CA VAL A 39 17.60 -5.15 28.85
C VAL A 39 16.86 -5.83 27.69
N GLU A 40 16.60 -7.12 27.84
CA GLU A 40 15.72 -7.88 26.95
C GLU A 40 14.30 -7.87 27.50
N TYR A 41 13.32 -7.59 26.62
CA TYR A 41 11.91 -7.62 26.94
C TYR A 41 11.12 -8.28 25.81
N GLU A 42 9.92 -8.75 26.12
CA GLU A 42 9.00 -9.31 25.12
C GLU A 42 7.97 -8.27 24.68
N GLN A 43 7.74 -8.18 23.39
CA GLN A 43 6.75 -7.28 22.82
C GLN A 43 5.78 -8.05 21.92
N LEU A 44 4.48 -7.85 22.11
CA LEU A 44 3.44 -8.33 21.21
C LEU A 44 3.44 -7.45 19.95
N THR A 45 3.88 -7.99 18.84
CA THR A 45 4.03 -7.27 17.57
C THR A 45 3.59 -8.11 16.39
N SER A 46 3.65 -7.56 15.18
CA SER A 46 3.28 -8.26 13.95
C SER A 46 4.14 -9.52 13.71
N ASN A 47 3.50 -10.56 13.17
CA ASN A 47 4.18 -11.77 12.70
C ASN A 47 5.02 -11.55 11.43
N LEU A 48 4.84 -10.46 10.72
CA LEU A 48 5.62 -10.12 9.54
C LEU A 48 7.12 -10.00 9.86
N SER A 49 7.97 -10.16 8.86
CA SER A 49 9.39 -9.84 9.01
C SER A 49 9.57 -8.36 9.39
N ALA A 50 10.60 -8.05 10.16
CA ALA A 50 10.84 -6.70 10.68
C ALA A 50 10.88 -5.65 9.55
N ASP A 51 11.53 -5.97 8.45
CA ASP A 51 11.65 -5.06 7.31
C ASP A 51 10.32 -4.71 6.65
N TYR A 52 9.44 -5.71 6.43
CA TYR A 52 8.10 -5.49 5.90
C TYR A 52 7.26 -4.68 6.86
N TYR A 53 7.26 -5.10 8.10
CA TYR A 53 6.46 -4.47 9.13
C TYR A 53 6.84 -3.01 9.35
N ASN A 54 8.13 -2.72 9.47
CA ASN A 54 8.60 -1.35 9.68
C ASN A 54 8.24 -0.45 8.48
N THR A 55 8.45 -0.95 7.25
CA THR A 55 8.08 -0.21 6.04
C THR A 55 6.58 0.12 5.97
N LEU A 56 5.72 -0.80 6.40
CA LEU A 56 4.28 -0.58 6.44
C LEU A 56 3.90 0.34 7.62
N LYS A 57 4.45 0.07 8.81
CA LYS A 57 4.20 0.83 10.03
C LYS A 57 4.52 2.32 9.86
N ASP A 58 5.62 2.64 9.18
CA ASP A 58 6.03 4.03 8.96
C ASP A 58 5.03 4.82 8.11
N LYS A 59 4.28 4.14 7.26
CA LYS A 59 3.41 4.78 6.27
C LYS A 59 1.92 4.74 6.59
N VAL A 60 1.49 3.97 7.59
CA VAL A 60 0.09 3.93 8.04
C VAL A 60 -0.17 4.92 9.17
N ASN A 61 -1.40 5.41 9.23
CA ASN A 61 -1.81 6.38 10.26
C ASN A 61 -2.01 5.74 11.63
N VAL A 62 -2.49 4.49 11.63
CA VAL A 62 -2.78 3.73 12.86
C VAL A 62 -2.29 2.30 12.70
N VAL A 63 -1.65 1.79 13.74
CA VAL A 63 -1.40 0.37 13.98
C VAL A 63 -2.08 0.03 15.28
N ALA A 64 -3.15 -0.75 15.21
CA ALA A 64 -3.88 -1.21 16.38
C ALA A 64 -3.66 -2.71 16.58
N THR A 65 -3.48 -3.13 17.82
CA THR A 65 -3.27 -4.53 18.17
C THR A 65 -4.43 -5.06 18.97
N ALA A 66 -5.07 -6.12 18.45
CA ALA A 66 -6.12 -6.82 19.15
C ALA A 66 -5.54 -8.00 19.95
N TYR A 67 -5.87 -8.10 21.22
CA TYR A 67 -5.45 -9.20 22.07
C TYR A 67 -6.47 -9.51 23.18
N VAL A 68 -6.21 -10.60 23.88
CA VAL A 68 -7.02 -11.02 25.02
C VAL A 68 -6.34 -10.56 26.31
N LYS A 69 -6.94 -9.56 26.97
CA LYS A 69 -6.51 -9.08 28.27
C LYS A 69 -7.05 -10.03 29.35
N ARG A 70 -6.14 -10.59 30.14
CA ARG A 70 -6.48 -11.48 31.24
C ARG A 70 -6.03 -10.88 32.56
N ASN A 71 -6.91 -10.87 33.53
CA ASN A 71 -6.59 -10.46 34.89
C ASN A 71 -6.52 -11.70 35.78
N PHE A 72 -5.44 -11.79 36.52
CA PHE A 72 -5.19 -12.89 37.46
C PHE A 72 -5.17 -12.36 38.89
N ASN A 73 -5.65 -13.18 39.83
CA ASN A 73 -5.53 -12.93 41.24
C ASN A 73 -4.63 -14.00 41.89
N ASN A 74 -4.16 -13.73 43.10
CA ASN A 74 -3.37 -14.68 43.88
C ASN A 74 -2.17 -15.29 43.13
N THR A 75 -1.47 -14.49 42.33
CA THR A 75 -0.28 -14.98 41.61
C THR A 75 0.79 -15.35 42.62
N LYS A 76 1.18 -16.63 42.65
CA LYS A 76 2.26 -17.18 43.46
C LYS A 76 3.32 -17.79 42.55
N THR A 77 4.57 -17.56 42.88
CA THR A 77 5.68 -18.22 42.21
C THR A 77 6.01 -19.52 42.94
N GLU A 78 5.77 -20.65 42.28
CA GLU A 78 6.04 -21.99 42.79
C GLU A 78 7.13 -22.64 41.93
N LYS A 79 7.96 -23.52 42.54
CA LYS A 79 8.91 -24.31 41.78
C LYS A 79 8.20 -25.50 41.13
N ASP A 80 8.35 -25.62 39.84
CA ASP A 80 7.86 -26.79 39.09
C ASP A 80 8.58 -28.04 39.61
N GLN A 81 7.80 -29.06 39.97
CA GLN A 81 8.32 -30.30 40.57
C GLN A 81 9.27 -31.07 39.65
N TYR A 82 9.09 -30.98 38.34
CA TYR A 82 9.86 -31.73 37.36
C TYR A 82 11.02 -30.94 36.78
N THR A 83 10.79 -29.68 36.41
CA THR A 83 11.79 -28.84 35.76
C THR A 83 12.64 -28.01 36.74
N LYS A 84 12.21 -27.92 38.01
CA LYS A 84 12.79 -27.05 39.06
C LYS A 84 12.89 -25.55 38.69
N LYS A 85 12.19 -25.15 37.62
CA LYS A 85 12.05 -23.75 37.20
C LYS A 85 10.93 -23.07 37.96
N ASP A 86 11.06 -21.78 38.16
CA ASP A 86 10.01 -20.97 38.77
C ASP A 86 8.82 -20.90 37.85
N LYS A 87 7.64 -21.26 38.36
CA LYS A 87 6.34 -21.20 37.64
C LYS A 87 5.41 -20.30 38.41
N THR A 88 4.92 -19.25 37.74
CA THR A 88 3.91 -18.38 38.32
C THR A 88 2.54 -19.00 38.08
N VAL A 89 1.78 -19.26 39.14
CA VAL A 89 0.43 -19.79 39.12
C VAL A 89 -0.52 -18.70 39.63
N GLY A 90 -1.61 -18.47 38.95
CA GLY A 90 -2.63 -17.50 39.34
C GLY A 90 -4.03 -17.98 38.95
N GLU A 91 -5.02 -17.46 39.63
CA GLU A 91 -6.43 -17.70 39.35
C GLU A 91 -6.92 -16.67 38.34
N LEU A 92 -7.51 -17.12 37.21
CA LEU A 92 -8.08 -16.25 36.20
C LEU A 92 -9.38 -15.65 36.69
N ILE A 93 -9.43 -14.32 36.86
CA ILE A 93 -10.62 -13.60 37.31
C ILE A 93 -11.48 -13.18 36.12
N SER A 94 -10.85 -12.60 35.10
CA SER A 94 -11.56 -12.08 33.93
C SER A 94 -10.73 -12.18 32.67
N GLU A 95 -11.43 -12.36 31.57
CA GLU A 95 -10.87 -12.34 30.22
C GLU A 95 -11.69 -11.38 29.37
N GLN A 96 -11.03 -10.44 28.71
CA GLN A 96 -11.67 -9.46 27.84
C GLN A 96 -10.87 -9.31 26.55
N ARG A 97 -11.58 -9.28 25.43
CA ARG A 97 -10.96 -8.96 24.14
C ARG A 97 -10.95 -7.45 23.95
N VAL A 98 -9.78 -6.90 23.66
CA VAL A 98 -9.59 -5.45 23.50
C VAL A 98 -8.78 -5.14 22.24
N ILE A 99 -8.97 -3.93 21.72
CA ILE A 99 -8.15 -3.35 20.66
C ILE A 99 -7.38 -2.20 21.30
N VAL A 100 -6.04 -2.20 21.18
CA VAL A 100 -5.14 -1.19 21.70
C VAL A 100 -4.61 -0.35 20.57
N PHE A 101 -4.70 0.97 20.70
CA PHE A 101 -4.20 1.96 19.73
C PHE A 101 -2.91 2.62 20.20
N ARG A 102 -2.72 2.68 21.51
CA ARG A 102 -1.55 3.25 22.17
C ARG A 102 -1.20 2.44 23.42
N ASP A 103 0.07 2.17 23.62
CA ASP A 103 0.59 1.47 24.80
C ASP A 103 1.83 2.20 25.30
N ASP A 104 1.71 2.83 26.45
CA ASP A 104 2.77 3.60 27.07
C ASP A 104 3.80 2.68 27.79
N GLU A 105 3.46 1.41 28.01
CA GLU A 105 4.34 0.40 28.62
C GLU A 105 5.22 -0.32 27.58
N PHE A 106 5.01 -0.06 26.29
CA PHE A 106 5.74 -0.67 25.16
C PHE A 106 5.67 -2.21 25.08
N ALA A 107 4.80 -2.83 25.87
CA ALA A 107 4.56 -4.27 25.80
C ALA A 107 3.80 -4.68 24.54
N ILE A 108 3.03 -3.76 23.97
CA ILE A 108 2.23 -3.96 22.76
C ILE A 108 2.70 -2.98 21.68
N ASP A 109 3.00 -3.51 20.51
CA ASP A 109 3.43 -2.70 19.37
C ASP A 109 2.24 -2.07 18.67
N CYS A 110 2.03 -0.81 18.92
CA CYS A 110 0.99 0.01 18.31
C CYS A 110 1.52 1.38 17.91
N LYS A 111 0.75 2.12 17.13
CA LYS A 111 1.09 3.46 16.65
C LYS A 111 -0.18 4.22 16.30
N SER A 112 -0.23 5.49 16.62
CA SER A 112 -1.26 6.38 16.12
C SER A 112 -0.68 7.75 15.77
N HIS A 113 -1.13 8.32 14.67
CA HIS A 113 -0.91 9.72 14.33
C HIS A 113 -1.96 10.65 14.95
N PHE A 114 -2.98 10.08 15.58
CA PHE A 114 -4.02 10.84 16.29
C PHE A 114 -3.63 10.97 17.75
N PRO A 115 -3.26 12.17 18.23
CA PRO A 115 -2.78 12.36 19.61
C PRO A 115 -3.86 12.10 20.66
N ASP A 116 -5.13 12.29 20.29
CA ASP A 116 -6.28 12.14 21.20
C ASP A 116 -7.01 10.81 21.06
N ILE A 117 -6.43 9.84 20.33
CA ILE A 117 -7.06 8.52 20.25
C ILE A 117 -7.06 7.86 21.63
N VAL A 118 -8.17 7.18 21.96
CA VAL A 118 -8.26 6.39 23.18
C VAL A 118 -7.15 5.32 23.21
N GLU A 119 -6.69 5.00 24.42
CA GLU A 119 -5.65 3.97 24.59
C GLU A 119 -6.13 2.61 24.08
N SER A 120 -7.34 2.22 24.47
CA SER A 120 -7.94 0.96 24.04
C SER A 120 -9.46 1.03 23.98
N CYS A 121 -10.05 0.11 23.24
CA CYS A 121 -11.51 -0.09 23.22
C CYS A 121 -11.86 -1.58 23.25
N GLU A 122 -13.13 -1.88 23.46
CA GLU A 122 -13.65 -3.23 23.33
C GLU A 122 -13.48 -3.77 21.92
N PHE A 123 -13.26 -5.08 21.80
CA PHE A 123 -13.15 -5.76 20.51
C PHE A 123 -14.51 -5.88 19.83
N SER A 124 -15.00 -4.77 19.29
CA SER A 124 -16.18 -4.70 18.46
C SER A 124 -15.99 -3.70 17.32
N SER A 125 -16.71 -3.91 16.22
CA SER A 125 -16.65 -3.02 15.06
C SER A 125 -17.13 -1.61 15.41
N ASN A 126 -18.17 -1.50 16.20
CA ASN A 126 -18.71 -0.19 16.60
C ASN A 126 -17.74 0.58 17.49
N ALA A 127 -17.14 -0.06 18.51
CA ALA A 127 -16.16 0.59 19.36
C ALA A 127 -14.92 1.02 18.58
N PHE A 128 -14.44 0.19 17.64
CA PHE A 128 -13.33 0.53 16.77
C PHE A 128 -13.64 1.75 15.89
N ILE A 129 -14.79 1.75 15.20
CA ILE A 129 -15.22 2.85 14.34
C ILE A 129 -15.38 4.13 15.15
N THR A 130 -16.01 4.06 16.32
CA THR A 130 -16.19 5.21 17.22
C THR A 130 -14.83 5.78 17.64
N ALA A 131 -13.90 4.94 18.08
CA ALA A 131 -12.57 5.38 18.50
C ALA A 131 -11.82 6.14 17.38
N ILE A 132 -11.86 5.63 16.16
CA ILE A 132 -11.22 6.28 15.00
C ILE A 132 -11.97 7.58 14.63
N THR A 133 -13.30 7.55 14.60
CA THR A 133 -14.13 8.71 14.27
C THR A 133 -13.92 9.86 15.25
N ASP A 134 -13.90 9.58 16.54
CA ASP A 134 -13.69 10.58 17.58
C ASP A 134 -12.28 11.16 17.52
N ALA A 135 -11.28 10.34 17.22
CA ALA A 135 -9.91 10.80 17.02
C ALA A 135 -9.78 11.73 15.79
N ILE A 136 -10.44 11.42 14.69
CA ILE A 136 -10.50 12.28 13.49
C ILE A 136 -11.20 13.61 13.82
N LYS A 137 -12.36 13.54 14.48
CA LYS A 137 -13.10 14.76 14.89
C LYS A 137 -12.26 15.66 15.78
N SER A 138 -11.58 15.08 16.77
CA SER A 138 -10.70 15.84 17.66
C SER A 138 -9.57 16.53 16.90
N GLN A 139 -8.97 15.84 15.95
CA GLN A 139 -7.91 16.40 15.12
C GLN A 139 -8.42 17.56 14.23
N LEU A 140 -9.55 17.38 13.56
CA LEU A 140 -10.19 18.40 12.73
C LEU A 140 -10.62 19.60 13.55
N ALA A 141 -11.21 19.37 14.74
CA ALA A 141 -11.61 20.42 15.65
C ALA A 141 -10.41 21.29 16.08
N LYS A 142 -9.27 20.66 16.36
CA LYS A 142 -8.03 21.40 16.68
C LYS A 142 -7.48 22.19 15.51
N GLN A 143 -7.57 21.66 14.29
CA GLN A 143 -7.10 22.34 13.08
C GLN A 143 -7.95 23.55 12.72
N HIS A 144 -9.26 23.47 12.93
CA HIS A 144 -10.20 24.52 12.54
C HIS A 144 -10.71 25.38 13.71
N ASN A 145 -10.32 25.08 14.96
CA ASN A 145 -10.82 25.71 16.19
C ASN A 145 -12.37 25.69 16.32
N VAL A 146 -13.00 24.62 15.82
CA VAL A 146 -14.46 24.45 15.80
C VAL A 146 -14.82 23.04 16.24
N THR A 147 -15.91 22.90 17.03
CA THR A 147 -16.47 21.58 17.32
C THR A 147 -17.20 21.05 16.09
N ILE A 148 -16.83 19.88 15.63
CA ILE A 148 -17.40 19.25 14.42
C ILE A 148 -18.49 18.27 14.82
N SER A 149 -19.70 18.44 14.28
CA SER A 149 -20.81 17.51 14.48
C SER A 149 -20.71 16.27 13.58
N ASP A 150 -21.53 15.25 13.85
CA ASP A 150 -21.58 14.03 13.01
C ASP A 150 -22.05 14.33 11.59
N GLU A 151 -22.97 15.28 11.44
CA GLU A 151 -23.46 15.74 10.13
C GLU A 151 -22.35 16.43 9.33
N GLN A 152 -21.64 17.35 9.95
CA GLN A 152 -20.50 18.03 9.32
C GLN A 152 -19.38 17.08 8.94
N LEU A 153 -19.10 16.06 9.78
CA LEU A 153 -18.10 15.04 9.43
C LEU A 153 -18.54 14.23 8.22
N LYS A 154 -19.83 13.88 8.11
CA LYS A 154 -20.36 13.19 6.92
C LYS A 154 -20.29 14.03 5.65
N GLU A 155 -20.58 15.33 5.77
CA GLU A 155 -20.45 16.25 4.64
C GLU A 155 -19.00 16.33 4.14
N ILE A 156 -18.04 16.50 5.05
CA ILE A 156 -16.61 16.50 4.73
C ILE A 156 -16.19 15.19 4.07
N GLN A 157 -16.65 14.05 4.60
CA GLN A 157 -16.36 12.75 4.01
C GLN A 157 -16.94 12.60 2.60
N GLN A 158 -18.16 13.08 2.37
CA GLN A 158 -18.78 13.03 1.04
C GLN A 158 -18.06 13.92 0.03
N GLU A 159 -17.62 15.09 0.46
CA GLU A 159 -16.83 16.00 -0.37
C GLU A 159 -15.48 15.38 -0.74
N GLN A 160 -14.77 14.81 0.23
CA GLN A 160 -13.52 14.09 0.00
C GLN A 160 -13.69 12.88 -0.93
N ILE A 161 -14.83 12.17 -0.87
CA ILE A 161 -15.13 11.06 -1.78
C ILE A 161 -15.29 11.59 -3.20
N LYS A 162 -15.99 12.69 -3.41
CA LYS A 162 -16.17 13.29 -4.74
C LYS A 162 -14.84 13.76 -5.32
N GLU A 163 -14.07 14.53 -4.56
CA GLU A 163 -12.73 14.97 -4.98
C GLU A 163 -11.83 13.78 -5.34
N ARG A 164 -11.89 12.70 -4.54
CA ARG A 164 -11.15 11.49 -4.83
C ARG A 164 -11.57 10.86 -6.16
N ASP A 165 -12.88 10.73 -6.38
CA ASP A 165 -13.40 10.07 -7.57
C ASP A 165 -13.02 10.87 -8.84
N GLU A 166 -13.03 12.20 -8.78
CA GLU A 166 -12.55 13.08 -9.84
C GLU A 166 -11.05 12.87 -10.13
N ILE A 167 -10.21 12.87 -9.08
CA ILE A 167 -8.77 12.63 -9.21
C ILE A 167 -8.48 11.24 -9.80
N VAL A 168 -9.22 10.22 -9.36
CA VAL A 168 -9.09 8.85 -9.86
C VAL A 168 -9.45 8.77 -11.34
N GLU A 169 -10.53 9.42 -11.76
CA GLU A 169 -10.92 9.45 -13.17
C GLU A 169 -9.84 10.12 -14.04
N GLU A 170 -9.30 11.26 -13.61
CA GLU A 170 -8.22 11.94 -14.33
C GLU A 170 -6.98 11.05 -14.46
N MET A 171 -6.56 10.42 -13.35
CA MET A 171 -5.38 9.54 -13.35
C MET A 171 -5.57 8.30 -14.23
N ILE A 172 -6.77 7.71 -14.24
CA ILE A 172 -7.10 6.58 -15.14
C ILE A 172 -7.01 7.03 -16.60
N GLN A 173 -7.52 8.21 -16.94
CA GLN A 173 -7.43 8.74 -18.29
C GLN A 173 -5.98 9.00 -18.73
N GLU A 174 -5.14 9.48 -17.83
CA GLU A 174 -3.71 9.67 -18.08
C GLU A 174 -2.98 8.32 -18.28
N GLU A 175 -3.27 7.32 -17.43
CA GLU A 175 -2.68 5.98 -17.60
C GLU A 175 -3.11 5.33 -18.94
N ILE A 176 -4.38 5.41 -19.30
CA ILE A 176 -4.87 4.90 -20.60
C ILE A 176 -4.17 5.60 -21.78
N LYS A 177 -3.95 6.91 -21.68
CA LYS A 177 -3.21 7.66 -22.72
C LYS A 177 -1.74 7.22 -22.79
N ALA A 178 -1.11 7.03 -21.63
CA ALA A 178 0.27 6.57 -21.56
C ALA A 178 0.43 5.14 -22.12
N GLU A 179 -0.45 4.21 -21.73
CA GLU A 179 -0.43 2.83 -22.25
C GLU A 179 -0.64 2.79 -23.79
N LYS A 180 -1.56 3.58 -24.30
CA LYS A 180 -1.77 3.69 -25.76
C LYS A 180 -0.55 4.25 -26.48
N ALA A 181 0.12 5.24 -25.89
CA ALA A 181 1.34 5.81 -26.45
C ALA A 181 2.50 4.80 -26.45
N GLU A 182 2.65 4.02 -25.37
CA GLU A 182 3.65 2.95 -25.30
C GLU A 182 3.35 1.84 -26.32
N GLU A 183 2.08 1.43 -26.46
CA GLU A 183 1.67 0.43 -27.43
C GLU A 183 1.94 0.87 -28.86
N LEU A 184 1.63 2.13 -29.18
CA LEU A 184 1.94 2.71 -30.50
C LEU A 184 3.44 2.74 -30.77
N THR A 185 4.24 3.13 -29.76
CA THR A 185 5.69 3.17 -29.88
C THR A 185 6.27 1.77 -30.12
N SER A 186 5.80 0.78 -29.34
CA SER A 186 6.21 -0.62 -29.49
C SER A 186 5.85 -1.19 -30.86
N LYS A 187 4.63 -0.95 -31.35
CA LYS A 187 4.20 -1.36 -32.69
C LYS A 187 5.04 -0.70 -33.78
N ARG A 188 5.36 0.57 -33.63
CA ARG A 188 6.22 1.31 -34.55
C ARG A 188 7.62 0.72 -34.62
N GLU A 189 8.21 0.39 -33.47
CA GLU A 189 9.54 -0.26 -33.39
C GLU A 189 9.53 -1.64 -34.06
N GLU A 190 8.48 -2.44 -33.83
CA GLU A 190 8.30 -3.76 -34.45
C GLU A 190 8.20 -3.65 -35.97
N MET A 191 7.44 -2.69 -36.49
CA MET A 191 7.34 -2.41 -37.92
C MET A 191 8.70 -2.04 -38.52
N LEU A 192 9.43 -1.13 -37.90
CA LEU A 192 10.75 -0.71 -38.34
C LEU A 192 11.77 -1.86 -38.32
N GLU A 193 11.74 -2.71 -37.31
CA GLU A 193 12.60 -3.88 -37.23
C GLU A 193 12.29 -4.90 -38.32
N THR A 194 11.02 -5.16 -38.56
CA THR A 194 10.57 -6.07 -39.63
C THR A 194 10.98 -5.58 -41.01
N ILE A 195 10.80 -4.30 -41.31
CA ILE A 195 11.23 -3.69 -42.57
C ILE A 195 12.76 -3.85 -42.76
N ARG A 196 13.53 -3.60 -41.70
CA ARG A 196 15.01 -3.75 -41.75
C ARG A 196 15.44 -5.20 -41.97
N LYS A 197 14.78 -6.17 -41.29
CA LYS A 197 15.09 -7.60 -41.47
C LYS A 197 14.78 -8.08 -42.89
N ASN A 198 13.66 -7.65 -43.43
CA ASN A 198 13.18 -8.10 -44.73
C ASN A 198 13.83 -7.36 -45.90
N GLN A 199 14.54 -6.26 -45.67
CA GLN A 199 15.11 -5.41 -46.73
C GLN A 199 15.91 -6.15 -47.83
N LYS A 200 16.55 -7.29 -47.46
CA LYS A 200 17.32 -8.11 -48.41
C LYS A 200 16.48 -9.17 -49.14
N LEU A 201 15.27 -9.44 -48.63
CA LEU A 201 14.39 -10.51 -49.10
C LEU A 201 13.20 -9.97 -49.95
N ILE A 202 12.96 -8.66 -49.88
CA ILE A 202 11.87 -7.99 -50.61
C ILE A 202 12.13 -8.04 -52.11
N GLU A 203 11.09 -8.35 -52.87
CA GLU A 203 11.14 -8.31 -54.35
C GLU A 203 11.50 -6.92 -54.86
N LYS A 204 12.26 -6.88 -55.97
CA LYS A 204 12.79 -5.63 -56.53
C LYS A 204 11.69 -4.61 -56.89
N SER A 205 10.52 -5.07 -57.35
CA SER A 205 9.37 -4.23 -57.65
C SER A 205 8.85 -3.50 -56.39
N LYS A 206 8.64 -4.22 -55.29
CA LYS A 206 8.20 -3.65 -54.01
C LYS A 206 9.26 -2.71 -53.41
N LEU A 207 10.55 -3.02 -53.57
CA LEU A 207 11.65 -2.15 -53.14
C LEU A 207 11.64 -0.80 -53.88
N ASP A 208 11.31 -0.81 -55.18
CA ASP A 208 11.23 0.41 -55.97
C ASP A 208 10.00 1.25 -55.54
N GLU A 209 8.88 0.61 -55.25
CA GLU A 209 7.70 1.30 -54.67
C GLU A 209 8.01 1.96 -53.32
N ILE A 210 8.67 1.24 -52.41
CA ILE A 210 9.10 1.80 -51.13
C ILE A 210 10.02 3.01 -51.32
N ARG A 211 10.93 2.96 -52.27
CA ARG A 211 11.84 4.08 -52.59
C ARG A 211 11.08 5.29 -53.14
N GLU A 212 10.06 5.05 -53.95
CA GLU A 212 9.18 6.14 -54.45
C GLU A 212 8.43 6.80 -53.34
N ILE A 213 7.82 6.02 -52.39
CA ILE A 213 7.13 6.56 -51.23
C ILE A 213 8.08 7.42 -50.39
N LEU A 214 9.27 6.91 -50.07
CA LEU A 214 10.28 7.65 -49.29
C LEU A 214 10.73 8.93 -49.99
N LYS A 215 10.84 8.90 -51.32
CA LYS A 215 11.22 10.06 -52.13
C LYS A 215 10.10 11.12 -52.19
N MET A 216 8.84 10.68 -52.25
CA MET A 216 7.68 11.58 -52.25
C MET A 216 7.53 12.28 -50.89
N VAL A 217 7.70 11.56 -49.78
CA VAL A 217 7.58 12.09 -48.44
C VAL A 217 8.81 12.93 -48.04
N GLY A 218 9.97 12.66 -48.62
CA GLY A 218 11.20 13.39 -48.35
C GLY A 218 11.75 13.19 -46.93
N LYS A 219 11.33 12.15 -46.25
CA LYS A 219 11.72 11.84 -44.86
C LYS A 219 12.36 10.44 -44.78
N PRO A 220 13.28 10.22 -43.86
CA PRO A 220 13.81 8.89 -43.59
C PRO A 220 12.73 7.98 -42.96
N LEU A 221 12.91 6.67 -43.11
CA LEU A 221 11.99 5.65 -42.62
C LEU A 221 11.58 5.83 -41.16
N THR A 222 12.49 6.31 -40.31
CA THR A 222 12.28 6.52 -38.86
C THR A 222 11.43 7.75 -38.56
N GLU A 223 11.23 8.64 -39.49
CA GLU A 223 10.47 9.90 -39.32
C GLU A 223 9.16 9.93 -40.10
N LEU A 224 8.76 8.79 -40.72
CA LEU A 224 7.47 8.65 -41.37
C LEU A 224 6.35 8.75 -40.34
N ASP A 225 5.20 9.28 -40.74
CA ASP A 225 3.97 9.15 -39.96
C ASP A 225 3.50 7.69 -39.93
N ASP A 226 2.61 7.37 -38.98
CA ASP A 226 2.22 5.99 -38.72
C ASP A 226 1.44 5.36 -39.89
N GLU A 227 0.70 6.14 -40.67
CA GLU A 227 -0.06 5.67 -41.82
C GLU A 227 0.87 5.31 -43.00
N THR A 228 1.83 6.18 -43.28
CA THR A 228 2.85 5.93 -44.32
C THR A 228 3.79 4.78 -43.90
N LEU A 229 4.15 4.68 -42.62
CA LEU A 229 4.97 3.59 -42.10
C LEU A 229 4.23 2.25 -42.23
N ALA A 230 2.94 2.20 -41.94
CA ALA A 230 2.11 0.99 -42.11
C ALA A 230 2.07 0.54 -43.59
N THR A 231 1.95 1.48 -44.52
CA THR A 231 1.98 1.18 -45.97
C THR A 231 3.33 0.57 -46.37
N VAL A 232 4.44 1.16 -45.91
CA VAL A 232 5.80 0.62 -46.18
C VAL A 232 6.00 -0.74 -45.52
N TYR A 233 5.44 -0.94 -44.32
CA TYR A 233 5.49 -2.22 -43.60
C TYR A 233 4.75 -3.32 -44.36
N ASP A 234 3.56 -3.04 -44.89
CA ASP A 234 2.78 -4.01 -45.66
C ASP A 234 3.46 -4.42 -46.96
N LEU A 235 4.15 -3.49 -47.63
CA LEU A 235 5.01 -3.80 -48.78
C LEU A 235 6.24 -4.64 -48.42
N ALA A 236 6.77 -4.43 -47.22
CA ALA A 236 7.96 -5.15 -46.72
C ALA A 236 7.62 -6.51 -46.07
N LYS A 237 6.35 -6.81 -45.87
CA LYS A 237 5.91 -8.08 -45.32
C LYS A 237 6.04 -9.20 -46.36
N LEU A 238 6.69 -10.29 -45.96
CA LEU A 238 6.94 -11.47 -46.82
C LEU A 238 5.76 -12.42 -46.79
#